data_34e5da21132fc7629b1c45f385db601e
#
_entry.id   34e5da21132fc7629b1c45f385db601e
#
_cell.length_a   1.000
_cell.length_b   1.000
_cell.length_c   1.000
_cell.angle_alpha   90.00
_cell.angle_beta   90.00
_cell.angle_gamma   90.00
#
_symmetry.space_group_name_H-M   'P 1'
#
loop_
_entity.id
_entity.type
_entity.pdbx_description
1 polymer ?
#
loop_
_entity_poly.entity_id
_entity_poly.type
_entity_poly.pdbx_seq_one_letter_code
_entity_poly.pdbx_strand_id
1 'polypeptide(L)' 'MISLGLGILGIIVMLLRFYVDYHNGHRGVICFLDFLIILAEYTAYFTGGNFLYKICAIIWCFALGSDCALLFFIGKHK' A
#
# COMPACT_ATOMS: atom_id res chain seq x y z
N MET A 1 -7.42 -8.65 -18.08
CA MET A 1 -5.96 -8.81 -18.17
C MET A 1 -5.19 -7.68 -17.53
N ILE A 2 -5.55 -6.43 -17.81
CA ILE A 2 -4.92 -5.28 -17.16
C ILE A 2 -5.15 -5.31 -15.65
N SER A 3 -6.36 -5.69 -15.22
CA SER A 3 -6.67 -5.78 -13.79
C SER A 3 -5.82 -6.83 -13.09
N LEU A 4 -5.60 -7.97 -13.73
CA LEU A 4 -4.76 -9.03 -13.16
C LEU A 4 -3.31 -8.56 -13.05
N GLY A 5 -2.80 -7.88 -14.08
CA GLY A 5 -1.45 -7.31 -14.04
C GLY A 5 -1.28 -6.29 -12.93
N LEU A 6 -2.28 -5.42 -12.73
CA LEU A 6 -2.26 -4.43 -11.65
C LEU A 6 -2.34 -5.10 -10.29
N GLY A 7 -3.14 -6.16 -10.15
CA GLY A 7 -3.21 -6.92 -8.92
C GLY A 7 -1.87 -7.55 -8.56
N ILE A 8 -1.19 -8.13 -9.56
CA ILE A 8 0.14 -8.71 -9.37
C ILE A 8 1.15 -7.63 -8.99
N LEU A 9 1.09 -6.48 -9.65
CA LEU A 9 1.96 -5.34 -9.32
C LEU A 9 1.74 -4.90 -7.87
N GLY A 10 0.49 -4.85 -7.42
CA GLY A 10 0.17 -4.52 -6.04
C GLY A 10 0.77 -5.51 -5.06
N ILE A 11 0.72 -6.81 -5.39
CA ILE A 11 1.32 -7.85 -4.55
C ILE A 11 2.84 -7.68 -4.48
N ILE A 12 3.48 -7.38 -5.61
CA ILE A 12 4.93 -7.16 -5.66
C ILE A 12 5.32 -5.97 -4.79
N VAL A 13 4.59 -4.86 -4.89
CA VAL A 13 4.84 -3.68 -4.07
C VAL A 13 4.60 -3.98 -2.59
N MET A 14 3.60 -4.81 -2.28
CA MET A 14 3.31 -5.24 -0.93
C MET A 14 4.49 -6.01 -0.32
N LEU A 15 5.07 -6.93 -1.07
CA LEU A 15 6.25 -7.67 -0.64
C LEU A 15 7.45 -6.74 -0.42
N LEU A 16 7.61 -5.76 -1.32
CA LEU A 16 8.67 -4.77 -1.20
C LEU A 16 8.48 -3.93 0.06
N ARG A 17 7.25 -3.56 0.37
CA ARG A 17 6.93 -2.82 1.59
C ARG A 17 7.34 -3.61 2.83
N PHE A 18 7.01 -4.89 2.90
CA PHE A 18 7.41 -5.72 4.03
C PHE A 18 8.92 -5.84 4.13
N TYR A 19 9.61 -5.94 3.01
CA TYR A 19 11.06 -5.98 2.98
C TYR A 19 11.66 -4.69 3.57
N VAL A 20 11.15 -3.53 3.15
CA VAL A 20 11.64 -2.24 3.63
C VAL A 20 11.35 -2.09 5.12
N ASP A 21 10.16 -2.51 5.57
CA ASP A 21 9.79 -2.45 6.98
C ASP A 21 10.74 -3.28 7.84
N TYR A 22 11.11 -4.46 7.35
CA TYR A 22 12.00 -5.37 8.07
C TYR A 22 13.43 -4.84 8.13
N HIS A 23 13.94 -4.30 7.01
CA HIS A 23 15.36 -3.93 6.92
C HIS A 23 15.66 -2.51 7.35
N ASN A 24 14.89 -1.55 6.87
CA ASN A 24 15.20 -0.13 7.06
C ASN A 24 14.25 0.58 7.99
N GLY A 25 12.98 0.20 8.01
CA GLY A 25 11.99 0.82 8.87
C GLY A 25 11.70 2.28 8.56
N HIS A 26 12.03 2.77 7.35
CA HIS A 26 11.76 4.14 6.95
C HIS A 26 10.27 4.35 6.73
N ARG A 27 9.62 5.05 7.66
CA ARG A 27 8.17 5.26 7.61
C ARG A 27 7.73 6.01 6.36
N GLY A 28 8.51 6.99 5.90
CA GLY A 28 8.17 7.73 4.69
C GLY A 28 8.11 6.82 3.47
N VAL A 29 9.07 5.91 3.32
CA VAL A 29 9.08 4.95 2.22
C VAL A 29 7.91 3.98 2.34
N ILE A 30 7.63 3.53 3.57
CA ILE A 30 6.50 2.61 3.83
C ILE A 30 5.18 3.28 3.43
N CYS A 31 4.98 4.54 3.81
CA CYS A 31 3.77 5.28 3.43
C CYS A 31 3.65 5.42 1.91
N PHE A 32 4.75 5.70 1.23
CA PHE A 32 4.77 5.79 -0.22
C PHE A 32 4.39 4.46 -0.87
N LEU A 33 4.95 3.35 -0.37
CA LEU A 33 4.63 2.02 -0.88
C LEU A 33 3.17 1.65 -0.61
N ASP A 34 2.64 1.99 0.56
CA ASP A 34 1.23 1.77 0.87
C ASP A 34 0.33 2.52 -0.12
N PHE A 35 0.68 3.76 -0.45
CA PHE A 35 -0.05 4.55 -1.43
C PHE A 35 -0.04 3.87 -2.80
N LEU A 36 1.11 3.36 -3.22
CA LEU A 36 1.22 2.65 -4.50
C LEU A 36 0.37 1.39 -4.52
N ILE A 37 0.33 0.64 -3.41
CA ILE A 37 -0.50 -0.55 -3.30
C ILE A 37 -1.98 -0.19 -3.47
N ILE A 38 -2.44 0.84 -2.78
CA ILE A 38 -3.83 1.29 -2.86
C ILE A 38 -4.17 1.70 -4.28
N LEU A 39 -3.29 2.47 -4.92
CA LEU A 39 -3.50 2.94 -6.27
C LEU A 39 -3.60 1.77 -7.25
N ALA A 40 -2.70 0.79 -7.14
CA ALA A 40 -2.69 -0.37 -8.02
C ALA A 40 -3.96 -1.21 -7.84
N GLU A 41 -4.34 -1.50 -6.60
CA GLU A 41 -5.52 -2.32 -6.32
C GLU A 41 -6.81 -1.61 -6.73
N TYR A 42 -6.91 -0.31 -6.47
CA TYR A 42 -8.08 0.47 -6.82
C TYR A 42 -8.24 0.55 -8.35
N THR A 43 -7.14 0.78 -9.06
CA THR A 43 -7.14 0.80 -10.52
C THR A 43 -7.49 -0.57 -11.09
N ALA A 44 -6.99 -1.64 -10.47
CA ALA A 44 -7.32 -3.00 -10.88
C ALA A 44 -8.84 -3.25 -10.75
N TYR A 45 -9.46 -2.75 -9.70
CA TYR A 45 -10.90 -2.87 -9.53
C TYR A 45 -11.65 -2.11 -10.63
N PHE A 46 -11.23 -0.88 -10.94
CA PHE A 46 -11.88 -0.05 -11.95
C PHE A 46 -11.75 -0.62 -13.36
N THR A 47 -10.69 -1.34 -13.66
CA THR A 47 -10.49 -1.94 -14.98
C THR A 47 -11.17 -3.28 -15.14
N GLY A 48 -12.19 -3.54 -14.32
CA GLY A 48 -12.98 -4.76 -14.42
C GLY A 48 -12.48 -5.88 -13.52
N GLY A 49 -11.69 -5.53 -12.50
CA GLY A 49 -11.18 -6.51 -11.56
C GLY A 49 -12.23 -7.00 -10.58
N ASN A 50 -11.86 -8.01 -9.81
CA ASN A 50 -12.72 -8.63 -8.83
C ASN A 50 -13.00 -7.67 -7.67
N PHE A 51 -14.13 -7.85 -7.02
CA PHE A 51 -14.51 -7.10 -5.82
C PHE A 51 -13.43 -7.18 -4.72
N LEU A 52 -12.67 -8.26 -4.69
CA LEU A 52 -11.59 -8.44 -3.73
C LEU A 52 -10.54 -7.34 -3.83
N TYR A 53 -10.28 -6.78 -5.00
CA TYR A 53 -9.33 -5.68 -5.16
C TYR A 53 -9.80 -4.43 -4.41
N LYS A 54 -11.11 -4.17 -4.43
CA LYS A 54 -11.67 -3.04 -3.68
C LYS A 54 -11.49 -3.24 -2.17
N ILE A 55 -11.73 -4.45 -1.68
CA ILE A 55 -11.57 -4.77 -0.26
C ILE A 55 -10.11 -4.59 0.15
N CYS A 56 -9.17 -5.08 -0.65
CA CYS A 56 -7.74 -4.90 -0.39
C CYS A 56 -7.36 -3.41 -0.33
N ALA A 57 -7.88 -2.61 -1.27
CA ALA A 57 -7.61 -1.18 -1.28
C ALA A 57 -8.10 -0.51 0.01
N ILE A 58 -9.28 -0.87 0.48
CA ILE A 58 -9.84 -0.32 1.71
C ILE A 58 -8.98 -0.69 2.91
N ILE A 59 -8.57 -1.95 3.02
CA ILE A 59 -7.71 -2.43 4.10
C ILE A 59 -6.38 -1.66 4.09
N TRP A 60 -5.78 -1.47 2.92
CA TRP A 60 -4.52 -0.75 2.80
C TRP A 60 -4.68 0.75 3.05
N CYS A 61 -5.86 1.31 2.85
CA CYS A 61 -6.14 2.69 3.26
C CYS A 61 -6.00 2.85 4.77
N PHE A 62 -6.52 1.91 5.54
CA PHE A 62 -6.36 1.93 7.00
C PHE A 62 -4.89 1.77 7.38
N ALA A 63 -4.18 0.88 6.71
CA ALA A 63 -2.75 0.68 6.97
C ALA A 63 -1.96 1.96 6.66
N LEU A 64 -2.26 2.63 5.56
CA LEU A 64 -1.62 3.89 5.20
C LEU A 64 -1.89 4.96 6.25
N GLY A 65 -3.13 5.08 6.70
CA GLY A 65 -3.48 6.05 7.74
C GLY A 65 -2.71 5.79 9.03
N SER A 66 -2.60 4.53 9.43
CA SER A 66 -1.83 4.14 10.62
C SER A 66 -0.34 4.49 10.46
N ASP A 67 0.24 4.17 9.31
CA ASP A 67 1.66 4.47 9.05
C ASP A 67 1.91 5.97 9.02
N CYS A 68 1.00 6.74 8.43
CA CYS A 68 1.11 8.21 8.41
C CYS A 68 1.00 8.78 9.81
N ALA A 69 0.12 8.24 10.64
CA ALA A 69 -0.02 8.68 12.03
C ALA A 69 1.27 8.42 12.80
N LEU A 70 1.87 7.24 12.63
CA LEU A 70 3.14 6.91 13.27
C LEU A 70 4.25 7.83 12.79
N LEU A 71 4.30 8.11 11.49
CA LEU A 71 5.31 9.03 10.94
C LEU A 71 5.18 10.41 11.55
N PHE A 72 3.95 10.92 11.66
CA PHE A 72 3.70 12.22 12.27
C PHE A 72 4.13 12.24 13.72
N PHE A 73 3.81 11.18 14.47
CA PHE A 73 4.18 11.07 15.88
C PHE A 73 5.70 11.07 16.07
N ILE A 74 6.41 10.26 15.29
CA ILE A 74 7.86 10.17 15.36
C ILE A 74 8.50 11.51 14.98
N GLY A 75 7.99 12.16 13.93
CA GLY A 75 8.47 13.47 13.51
C GLY A 75 8.28 14.53 14.57
N LYS A 76 7.23 14.41 15.37
CA LYS A 76 6.92 15.39 16.42
C LYS A 76 7.85 15.26 17.62
N HIS A 77 8.41 14.07 17.85
CA HIS A 77 9.30 13.82 18.99
C HIS A 77 10.75 14.11 18.67
N LYS A 78 11.06 14.44 17.43
CA LYS A 78 12.37 14.90 17.05
C LYS A 78 12.47 16.39 17.18
#